data_0603c9ed617b71de2af3a2e1593918d7
#
_entry.id   0603c9ed617b71de2af3a2e1593918d7
#
_cell.length_a   1.000
_cell.length_b   1.000
_cell.length_c   1.000
_cell.angle_alpha   90.00
_cell.angle_beta   90.00
_cell.angle_gamma   90.00
#
_symmetry.space_group_name_H-M   'P 1'
#
loop_
_entity.id
_entity.type
_entity.pdbx_description
1 polymer ?
#
loop_
_entity_poly.entity_id
_entity_poly.type
_entity_poly.pdbx_seq_one_letter_code
_entity_poly.pdbx_strand_id
1 'polypeptide(L)'
;MERFALSRMKEWKENENRKPLIIRGARQVGKTWIMKTFGQQYFEKTAYVNFDNNARMKQVFEGDLDIERLVLSISAETGVSIEAENTLIIFDEVQEVPKALTSLKYFYENAPQYAIVAAESLLGVALHQGTSFPVGKVDFLDLYPLNFREFLCAMGEKQFVSMLDSCDTQMVTVFKTKYIERLREYYFVGGMPEVVKDFSEKKDYNRVRAIQKNLINYYQEDFSKHAEIKLVPRLNLVWNSIPMQLAKENKKYIYGQVREGSRAKDFELAIQWLLDCGLIHKVQRIQKPDLPLKAYIDFDAFKLFLVDIGLLIAMTDLDAKVIIEGNKIFTEFKGALTEQYILQQLISDVGVIPYYYSTQNSKGEIDFLVQGKTSVIPIEVKAEENLKAKSLKAFCEKYQPSYAVRTSMSDYREQDWMTNIPLYAVKWIKNYVNQ
;
A
#
# COMPACT_ATOMS: atom_id res chain seq x y z
N MET A 1 -10.22 6.36 13.51
CA MET A 1 -9.74 6.85 12.19
C MET A 1 -10.64 6.30 11.10
N GLU A 2 -10.90 7.07 10.06
CA GLU A 2 -11.68 6.59 8.92
C GLU A 2 -10.76 5.84 7.95
N ARG A 3 -11.23 4.68 7.42
CA ARG A 3 -10.51 3.88 6.44
C ARG A 3 -11.44 3.58 5.26
N PHE A 4 -11.05 3.96 4.06
CA PHE A 4 -11.87 3.74 2.86
C PHE A 4 -12.04 2.25 2.52
N ALA A 5 -11.17 1.40 3.03
CA ALA A 5 -11.33 -0.05 2.93
C ALA A 5 -12.63 -0.56 3.61
N LEU A 6 -13.21 0.16 4.60
CA LEU A 6 -14.50 -0.20 5.20
C LEU A 6 -15.65 -0.17 4.18
N SER A 7 -15.63 0.78 3.22
CA SER A 7 -16.65 0.82 2.16
C SER A 7 -16.58 -0.43 1.27
N ARG A 8 -15.36 -0.87 0.93
CA ARG A 8 -15.15 -2.11 0.15
C ARG A 8 -15.59 -3.36 0.93
N MET A 9 -15.37 -3.37 2.26
CA MET A 9 -15.87 -4.47 3.12
C MET A 9 -17.40 -4.45 3.20
N LYS A 10 -18.03 -3.27 3.19
CA LYS A 10 -19.49 -3.15 3.11
C LYS A 10 -20.02 -3.70 1.79
N GLU A 11 -19.43 -3.32 0.66
CA GLU A 11 -19.76 -3.87 -0.68
C GLU A 11 -19.61 -5.41 -0.70
N TRP A 12 -18.52 -5.93 -0.08
CA TRP A 12 -18.34 -7.38 0.07
C TRP A 12 -19.45 -8.03 0.91
N LYS A 13 -19.87 -7.41 2.02
CA LYS A 13 -20.97 -7.94 2.85
C LYS A 13 -22.27 -8.03 2.06
N GLU A 14 -22.57 -7.03 1.23
CA GLU A 14 -23.80 -6.92 0.42
C GLU A 14 -23.80 -7.83 -0.81
N ASN A 15 -22.66 -8.42 -1.18
CA ASN A 15 -22.58 -9.34 -2.31
C ASN A 15 -23.16 -10.71 -1.95
N GLU A 16 -24.22 -11.13 -2.62
CA GLU A 16 -24.87 -12.44 -2.41
C GLU A 16 -23.93 -13.63 -2.67
N ASN A 17 -22.94 -13.46 -3.56
CA ASN A 17 -21.93 -14.47 -3.89
C ASN A 17 -20.60 -14.26 -3.17
N ARG A 18 -20.61 -13.55 -2.02
CA ARG A 18 -19.38 -13.29 -1.24
C ARG A 18 -18.69 -14.60 -0.83
N LYS A 19 -17.39 -14.59 -0.88
CA LYS A 19 -16.53 -15.63 -0.30
C LYS A 19 -15.95 -15.13 1.02
N PRO A 20 -15.43 -16.00 1.90
CA PRO A 20 -14.64 -15.56 3.04
C PRO A 20 -13.59 -14.54 2.59
N LEU A 21 -13.49 -13.41 3.30
CA LEU A 21 -12.60 -12.30 2.93
C LEU A 21 -11.28 -12.41 3.66
N ILE A 22 -10.17 -12.41 2.93
CA ILE A 22 -8.83 -12.34 3.52
C ILE A 22 -8.29 -10.91 3.35
N ILE A 23 -8.01 -10.24 4.46
CA ILE A 23 -7.35 -8.94 4.49
C ILE A 23 -5.84 -9.15 4.54
N ARG A 24 -5.15 -8.71 3.47
CA ARG A 24 -3.71 -8.78 3.33
C ARG A 24 -3.09 -7.40 3.49
N GLY A 25 -1.86 -7.36 3.96
CA GLY A 25 -1.09 -6.12 4.07
C GLY A 25 0.10 -6.29 5.01
N ALA A 26 1.03 -5.34 4.97
CA ALA A 26 2.17 -5.32 5.87
C ALA A 26 1.73 -5.39 7.34
N ARG A 27 2.63 -5.76 8.21
CA ARG A 27 2.36 -5.67 9.66
C ARG A 27 2.08 -4.21 10.04
N GLN A 28 1.22 -4.02 11.05
CA GLN A 28 0.89 -2.72 11.65
C GLN A 28 0.16 -1.72 10.73
N VAL A 29 -0.38 -2.14 9.58
CA VAL A 29 -1.26 -1.31 8.72
C VAL A 29 -2.71 -1.23 9.21
N GLY A 30 -3.04 -1.91 10.34
CA GLY A 30 -4.35 -1.81 11.00
C GLY A 30 -5.35 -2.90 10.63
N LYS A 31 -4.91 -4.10 10.21
CA LYS A 31 -5.79 -5.24 9.86
C LYS A 31 -6.76 -5.61 10.99
N THR A 32 -6.25 -5.89 12.17
CA THR A 32 -7.08 -6.21 13.36
C THR A 32 -8.08 -5.11 13.67
N TRP A 33 -7.64 -3.84 13.60
CA TRP A 33 -8.50 -2.71 13.88
C TRP A 33 -9.67 -2.62 12.90
N ILE A 34 -9.41 -2.75 11.60
CA ILE A 34 -10.45 -2.62 10.57
C ILE A 34 -11.48 -3.77 10.66
N MET A 35 -11.03 -5.01 10.93
CA MET A 35 -11.93 -6.16 11.11
C MET A 35 -12.87 -5.95 12.29
N LYS A 36 -12.33 -5.54 13.45
CA LYS A 36 -13.13 -5.27 14.66
C LYS A 36 -14.09 -4.10 14.45
N THR A 37 -13.63 -3.01 13.82
CA THR A 37 -14.46 -1.85 13.50
C THR A 37 -15.58 -2.23 12.54
N PHE A 38 -15.29 -3.04 11.52
CA PHE A 38 -16.29 -3.53 10.58
C PHE A 38 -17.35 -4.39 11.28
N GLY A 39 -16.93 -5.31 12.16
CA GLY A 39 -17.86 -6.10 12.98
C GLY A 39 -18.77 -5.23 13.81
N GLN A 40 -18.21 -4.24 14.53
CA GLN A 40 -18.97 -3.33 15.38
C GLN A 40 -19.97 -2.43 14.63
N GLN A 41 -19.67 -2.04 13.40
CA GLN A 41 -20.50 -1.11 12.62
C GLN A 41 -21.56 -1.80 11.78
N TYR A 42 -21.33 -3.03 11.36
CA TYR A 42 -22.15 -3.68 10.34
C TYR A 42 -22.76 -5.02 10.77
N PHE A 43 -22.44 -5.53 11.96
CA PHE A 43 -23.00 -6.75 12.52
C PHE A 43 -23.46 -6.53 13.96
N GLU A 44 -24.41 -7.33 14.41
CA GLU A 44 -24.90 -7.29 15.79
C GLU A 44 -23.90 -7.94 16.74
N LYS A 45 -23.24 -9.01 16.28
CA LYS A 45 -22.29 -9.80 17.05
C LYS A 45 -20.98 -9.98 16.27
N THR A 46 -19.90 -10.14 17.02
CA THR A 46 -18.57 -10.41 16.44
C THR A 46 -17.89 -11.50 17.24
N ALA A 47 -17.65 -12.65 16.61
CA ALA A 47 -16.88 -13.75 17.16
C ALA A 47 -15.41 -13.61 16.71
N TYR A 48 -14.55 -13.10 17.60
CA TYR A 48 -13.15 -12.80 17.31
C TYR A 48 -12.22 -13.86 17.85
N VAL A 49 -11.51 -14.56 16.97
CA VAL A 49 -10.47 -15.53 17.30
C VAL A 49 -9.12 -14.99 16.86
N ASN A 50 -8.20 -14.85 17.80
CA ASN A 50 -6.79 -14.63 17.51
C ASN A 50 -6.07 -15.98 17.61
N PHE A 51 -5.37 -16.38 16.54
CA PHE A 51 -4.62 -17.64 16.50
C PHE A 51 -3.20 -17.53 17.07
N ASP A 52 -2.68 -16.32 17.28
CA ASP A 52 -1.40 -16.15 17.94
C ASP A 52 -1.48 -16.67 19.38
N ASN A 53 -0.58 -17.62 19.71
CA ASN A 53 -0.50 -18.25 21.03
C ASN A 53 -1.82 -18.89 21.56
N ASN A 54 -2.70 -19.36 20.66
CA ASN A 54 -3.97 -19.99 21.00
C ASN A 54 -3.93 -21.52 20.80
N ALA A 55 -3.41 -22.23 21.79
CA ALA A 55 -3.24 -23.70 21.73
C ALA A 55 -4.59 -24.45 21.59
N ARG A 56 -5.66 -23.95 22.22
CA ARG A 56 -7.00 -24.58 22.13
C ARG A 56 -7.55 -24.52 20.71
N MET A 57 -7.55 -23.35 20.11
CA MET A 57 -8.06 -23.21 18.74
C MET A 57 -7.17 -23.94 17.74
N LYS A 58 -5.84 -24.01 17.96
CA LYS A 58 -4.96 -24.86 17.17
C LYS A 58 -5.41 -26.31 17.20
N GLN A 59 -5.69 -26.90 18.38
CA GLN A 59 -6.20 -28.27 18.50
C GLN A 59 -7.55 -28.46 17.81
N VAL A 60 -8.48 -27.48 17.92
CA VAL A 60 -9.79 -27.51 17.25
C VAL A 60 -9.62 -27.66 15.74
N PHE A 61 -8.75 -26.88 15.12
CA PHE A 61 -8.54 -26.93 13.67
C PHE A 61 -7.62 -28.07 13.20
N GLU A 62 -6.83 -28.68 14.08
CA GLU A 62 -6.05 -29.89 13.77
C GLU A 62 -6.94 -31.12 13.58
N GLY A 63 -8.14 -31.15 14.14
CA GLY A 63 -9.15 -32.18 13.93
C GLY A 63 -9.77 -32.16 12.54
N ASP A 64 -11.00 -32.68 12.42
CA ASP A 64 -11.79 -32.56 11.21
C ASP A 64 -12.22 -31.08 11.00
N LEU A 65 -12.61 -30.73 9.78
CA LEU A 65 -13.07 -29.39 9.42
C LEU A 65 -14.60 -29.35 9.23
N ASP A 66 -15.33 -30.14 10.06
CA ASP A 66 -16.78 -30.10 10.11
C ASP A 66 -17.25 -28.71 10.59
N ILE A 67 -18.15 -28.09 9.84
CA ILE A 67 -18.52 -26.69 10.06
C ILE A 67 -19.34 -26.50 11.35
N GLU A 68 -20.25 -27.44 11.66
CA GLU A 68 -21.09 -27.32 12.87
C GLU A 68 -20.20 -27.41 14.11
N ARG A 69 -19.26 -28.34 14.11
CA ARG A 69 -18.26 -28.49 15.16
C ARG A 69 -17.37 -27.24 15.29
N LEU A 70 -16.91 -26.69 14.18
CA LEU A 70 -16.08 -25.48 14.19
C LEU A 70 -16.86 -24.29 14.74
N VAL A 71 -18.09 -24.06 14.28
CA VAL A 71 -18.94 -22.96 14.75
C VAL A 71 -19.22 -23.08 16.26
N LEU A 72 -19.54 -24.30 16.74
CA LEU A 72 -19.75 -24.56 18.17
C LEU A 72 -18.47 -24.27 18.97
N SER A 73 -17.31 -24.69 18.48
CA SER A 73 -16.03 -24.48 19.15
C SER A 73 -15.63 -22.99 19.17
N ILE A 74 -15.88 -22.25 18.08
CA ILE A 74 -15.65 -20.81 18.01
C ILE A 74 -16.60 -20.08 18.96
N SER A 75 -17.88 -20.50 19.03
CA SER A 75 -18.83 -19.93 19.99
C SER A 75 -18.37 -20.14 21.43
N ALA A 76 -17.90 -21.32 21.78
CA ALA A 76 -17.39 -21.65 23.10
C ALA A 76 -16.13 -20.85 23.46
N GLU A 77 -15.21 -20.69 22.52
CA GLU A 77 -13.95 -19.92 22.71
C GLU A 77 -14.22 -18.43 22.89
N THR A 78 -15.14 -17.88 22.09
CA THR A 78 -15.40 -16.43 22.07
C THR A 78 -16.49 -16.00 23.06
N GLY A 79 -17.30 -16.93 23.56
CA GLY A 79 -18.49 -16.64 24.38
C GLY A 79 -19.63 -16.00 23.57
N VAL A 80 -19.57 -16.04 22.23
CA VAL A 80 -20.57 -15.44 21.34
C VAL A 80 -21.40 -16.54 20.70
N SER A 81 -22.74 -16.48 20.86
CA SER A 81 -23.64 -17.33 20.08
C SER A 81 -23.63 -16.88 18.63
N ILE A 82 -23.09 -17.75 17.76
CA ILE A 82 -22.91 -17.44 16.33
C ILE A 82 -24.19 -17.74 15.57
N GLU A 83 -24.75 -16.71 14.94
CA GLU A 83 -25.90 -16.78 14.05
C GLU A 83 -25.48 -16.28 12.67
N ALA A 84 -25.80 -17.04 11.63
CA ALA A 84 -25.29 -16.80 10.27
C ALA A 84 -25.58 -15.39 9.74
N GLU A 85 -26.75 -14.82 10.07
CA GLU A 85 -27.22 -13.56 9.50
C GLU A 85 -26.66 -12.31 10.19
N ASN A 86 -26.34 -12.42 11.48
CA ASN A 86 -26.01 -11.25 12.31
C ASN A 86 -24.61 -11.27 12.93
N THR A 87 -23.85 -12.36 12.77
CA THR A 87 -22.55 -12.52 13.41
C THR A 87 -21.43 -12.49 12.37
N LEU A 88 -20.43 -11.62 12.59
CA LEU A 88 -19.17 -11.68 11.87
C LEU A 88 -18.19 -12.58 12.61
N ILE A 89 -17.65 -13.59 11.93
CA ILE A 89 -16.55 -14.39 12.43
C ILE A 89 -15.24 -13.76 11.96
N ILE A 90 -14.33 -13.48 12.88
CA ILE A 90 -13.02 -12.88 12.59
C ILE A 90 -11.92 -13.87 12.97
N PHE A 91 -11.07 -14.20 12.00
CA PHE A 91 -9.83 -14.98 12.17
C PHE A 91 -8.63 -14.06 12.05
N ASP A 92 -7.99 -13.74 13.17
CA ASP A 92 -6.80 -12.90 13.18
C ASP A 92 -5.53 -13.74 13.32
N GLU A 93 -4.44 -13.35 12.61
CA GLU A 93 -3.17 -14.08 12.51
C GLU A 93 -3.40 -15.54 12.05
N VAL A 94 -4.25 -15.74 11.02
CA VAL A 94 -4.71 -17.05 10.57
C VAL A 94 -3.57 -17.95 10.07
N GLN A 95 -2.42 -17.38 9.69
CA GLN A 95 -1.22 -18.13 9.30
C GLN A 95 -0.61 -18.97 10.43
N GLU A 96 -0.89 -18.66 11.69
CA GLU A 96 -0.42 -19.46 12.83
C GLU A 96 -1.08 -20.84 12.91
N VAL A 97 -2.23 -20.99 12.23
CA VAL A 97 -2.96 -22.25 12.14
C VAL A 97 -3.36 -22.52 10.68
N PRO A 98 -2.49 -23.15 9.88
CA PRO A 98 -2.71 -23.36 8.44
C PRO A 98 -4.03 -24.05 8.09
N LYS A 99 -4.51 -24.96 8.94
CA LYS A 99 -5.82 -25.61 8.76
C LYS A 99 -6.99 -24.64 8.95
N ALA A 100 -6.84 -23.57 9.75
CA ALA A 100 -7.87 -22.52 9.85
C ALA A 100 -8.01 -21.77 8.52
N LEU A 101 -6.89 -21.51 7.83
CA LEU A 101 -6.93 -20.94 6.48
C LEU A 101 -7.61 -21.92 5.50
N THR A 102 -7.27 -23.22 5.55
CA THR A 102 -7.91 -24.26 4.73
C THR A 102 -9.42 -24.36 5.02
N SER A 103 -9.87 -24.14 6.26
CA SER A 103 -11.29 -24.21 6.63
C SER A 103 -12.16 -23.21 5.90
N LEU A 104 -11.61 -22.05 5.46
CA LEU A 104 -12.33 -21.04 4.70
C LEU A 104 -12.94 -21.62 3.42
N LYS A 105 -12.28 -22.63 2.79
CA LYS A 105 -12.84 -23.35 1.65
C LYS A 105 -14.12 -24.10 2.03
N TYR A 106 -14.12 -24.79 3.15
CA TYR A 106 -15.26 -25.58 3.59
C TYR A 106 -16.42 -24.69 4.05
N PHE A 107 -16.13 -23.57 4.70
CA PHE A 107 -17.16 -22.57 4.98
C PHE A 107 -17.82 -22.07 3.71
N TYR A 108 -17.04 -21.73 2.67
CA TYR A 108 -17.60 -21.28 1.40
C TYR A 108 -18.44 -22.36 0.71
N GLU A 109 -17.99 -23.63 0.70
CA GLU A 109 -18.65 -24.71 -0.03
C GLU A 109 -19.89 -25.26 0.69
N ASN A 110 -19.86 -25.34 2.03
CA ASN A 110 -20.88 -26.04 2.82
C ASN A 110 -21.73 -25.10 3.68
N ALA A 111 -21.27 -23.88 3.94
CA ALA A 111 -21.95 -22.94 4.83
C ALA A 111 -21.72 -21.46 4.43
N PRO A 112 -22.04 -21.07 3.18
CA PRO A 112 -21.78 -19.73 2.63
C PRO A 112 -22.55 -18.60 3.34
N GLN A 113 -23.54 -18.95 4.15
CA GLN A 113 -24.32 -18.01 4.97
C GLN A 113 -23.47 -17.31 6.03
N TYR A 114 -22.41 -17.94 6.56
CA TYR A 114 -21.55 -17.32 7.55
C TYR A 114 -20.64 -16.26 6.94
N ALA A 115 -20.65 -15.07 7.53
CA ALA A 115 -19.72 -14.00 7.16
C ALA A 115 -18.39 -14.18 7.89
N ILE A 116 -17.30 -14.41 7.14
CA ILE A 116 -15.98 -14.62 7.71
C ILE A 116 -14.98 -13.65 7.12
N VAL A 117 -14.25 -12.97 8.01
CA VAL A 117 -13.11 -12.12 7.62
C VAL A 117 -11.86 -12.65 8.33
N ALA A 118 -10.83 -12.92 7.57
CA ALA A 118 -9.54 -13.35 8.09
C ALA A 118 -8.47 -12.28 7.84
N ALA A 119 -7.54 -12.11 8.78
CA ALA A 119 -6.34 -11.34 8.54
C ALA A 119 -5.13 -12.25 8.47
N GLU A 120 -4.34 -12.02 7.45
CA GLU A 120 -3.04 -12.64 7.26
C GLU A 120 -1.98 -11.56 7.14
N SER A 121 -0.88 -11.67 7.91
CA SER A 121 0.29 -10.90 7.58
C SER A 121 0.87 -11.45 6.29
N LEU A 122 1.24 -10.58 5.34
CA LEU A 122 1.86 -11.02 4.08
C LEU A 122 3.09 -11.89 4.32
N LEU A 123 3.71 -11.75 5.49
CA LEU A 123 4.77 -12.66 5.96
C LEU A 123 4.33 -14.12 6.04
N GLY A 124 3.07 -14.38 6.39
CA GLY A 124 2.52 -15.74 6.47
C GLY A 124 2.43 -16.41 5.10
N VAL A 125 2.09 -15.67 4.04
CA VAL A 125 2.02 -16.21 2.65
C VAL A 125 3.36 -16.75 2.20
N ALA A 126 4.46 -16.06 2.53
CA ALA A 126 5.82 -16.49 2.17
C ALA A 126 6.27 -17.77 2.90
N LEU A 127 5.65 -18.10 4.04
CA LEU A 127 6.04 -19.23 4.89
C LEU A 127 5.23 -20.52 4.65
N HIS A 128 4.14 -20.46 3.86
CA HIS A 128 3.26 -21.61 3.63
C HIS A 128 3.82 -22.59 2.59
N GLN A 129 4.94 -23.23 2.91
CA GLN A 129 5.36 -24.43 2.19
C GLN A 129 4.55 -25.64 2.69
N GLY A 130 3.62 -26.14 1.85
CA GLY A 130 2.98 -27.44 2.07
C GLY A 130 1.53 -27.43 2.58
N THR A 131 0.85 -26.31 2.71
CA THR A 131 -0.58 -26.23 3.06
C THR A 131 -1.46 -25.91 1.85
N SER A 132 -2.65 -26.54 1.80
CA SER A 132 -3.65 -26.28 0.74
C SER A 132 -4.28 -24.90 0.94
N PHE A 133 -3.75 -23.90 0.23
CA PHE A 133 -4.40 -22.58 0.17
C PHE A 133 -5.79 -22.70 -0.49
N PRO A 134 -6.84 -22.00 -0.01
CA PRO A 134 -8.20 -22.09 -0.55
C PRO A 134 -8.36 -21.35 -1.90
N VAL A 135 -7.63 -21.80 -2.91
CA VAL A 135 -7.61 -21.18 -4.26
C VAL A 135 -9.01 -21.07 -4.84
N GLY A 136 -9.39 -19.88 -5.26
CA GLY A 136 -10.70 -19.59 -5.88
C GLY A 136 -11.89 -19.61 -4.90
N LYS A 137 -11.67 -19.86 -3.60
CA LYS A 137 -12.70 -19.98 -2.57
C LYS A 137 -12.71 -18.85 -1.56
N VAL A 138 -11.89 -17.83 -1.77
CA VAL A 138 -11.77 -16.63 -0.93
C VAL A 138 -11.69 -15.38 -1.78
N ASP A 139 -12.12 -14.27 -1.22
CA ASP A 139 -11.91 -12.92 -1.75
C ASP A 139 -10.74 -12.26 -1.02
N PHE A 140 -10.12 -11.24 -1.64
CA PHE A 140 -8.98 -10.54 -1.07
C PHE A 140 -9.23 -9.05 -0.97
N LEU A 141 -8.76 -8.47 0.13
CA LEU A 141 -8.69 -7.03 0.34
C LEU A 141 -7.27 -6.64 0.75
N ASP A 142 -6.56 -5.93 -0.13
CA ASP A 142 -5.25 -5.41 0.21
C ASP A 142 -5.42 -4.12 1.03
N LEU A 143 -4.79 -4.10 2.21
CA LEU A 143 -4.79 -2.97 3.14
C LEU A 143 -3.39 -2.34 3.17
N TYR A 144 -3.34 -1.08 2.80
CA TYR A 144 -2.12 -0.26 2.78
C TYR A 144 -2.07 0.69 3.99
N PRO A 145 -0.93 1.34 4.28
CA PRO A 145 -0.91 2.53 5.14
C PRO A 145 -1.96 3.56 4.70
N LEU A 146 -2.37 4.47 5.57
CA LEU A 146 -3.33 5.50 5.23
C LEU A 146 -2.84 6.30 4.02
N ASN A 147 -3.70 6.48 3.02
CA ASN A 147 -3.44 7.43 1.94
C ASN A 147 -3.64 8.88 2.43
N PHE A 148 -3.30 9.85 1.57
CA PHE A 148 -3.38 11.27 1.95
C PHE A 148 -4.80 11.70 2.35
N ARG A 149 -5.83 11.20 1.68
CA ARG A 149 -7.23 11.53 2.00
C ARG A 149 -7.66 10.92 3.35
N GLU A 150 -7.26 9.69 3.65
CA GLU A 150 -7.48 9.08 4.97
C GLU A 150 -6.72 9.83 6.07
N PHE A 151 -5.52 10.37 5.75
CA PHE A 151 -4.78 11.25 6.66
C PHE A 151 -5.55 12.55 6.93
N LEU A 152 -6.10 13.21 5.91
CA LEU A 152 -6.95 14.40 6.09
C LEU A 152 -8.16 14.09 7.00
N CYS A 153 -8.82 12.95 6.80
CA CYS A 153 -9.89 12.49 7.69
C CYS A 153 -9.39 12.32 9.15
N ALA A 154 -8.20 11.74 9.33
CA ALA A 154 -7.60 11.57 10.65
C ALA A 154 -7.24 12.91 11.33
N MET A 155 -6.93 13.94 10.54
CA MET A 155 -6.69 15.31 11.03
C MET A 155 -8.01 16.07 11.33
N GLY A 156 -9.18 15.47 11.12
CA GLY A 156 -10.48 16.10 11.32
C GLY A 156 -10.96 16.94 10.14
N GLU A 157 -10.31 16.84 8.99
CA GLU A 157 -10.52 17.73 7.83
C GLU A 157 -11.30 17.03 6.70
N LYS A 158 -12.42 16.39 7.03
CA LYS A 158 -13.29 15.69 6.06
C LYS A 158 -13.81 16.59 4.93
N GLN A 159 -14.02 17.88 5.21
CA GLN A 159 -14.43 18.86 4.20
C GLN A 159 -13.42 18.97 3.04
N PHE A 160 -12.12 18.89 3.32
CA PHE A 160 -11.10 18.87 2.26
C PHE A 160 -11.17 17.60 1.42
N VAL A 161 -11.47 16.46 2.04
CA VAL A 161 -11.69 15.21 1.29
C VAL A 161 -12.91 15.32 0.39
N SER A 162 -14.01 15.89 0.88
CA SER A 162 -15.22 16.10 0.07
C SER A 162 -14.97 17.01 -1.13
N MET A 163 -14.16 18.08 -0.97
CA MET A 163 -13.75 18.96 -2.07
C MET A 163 -12.91 18.22 -3.12
N LEU A 164 -11.98 17.34 -2.69
CA LEU A 164 -11.21 16.52 -3.62
C LEU A 164 -12.11 15.51 -4.35
N ASP A 165 -13.10 14.96 -3.66
CA ASP A 165 -14.03 13.97 -4.24
C ASP A 165 -15.02 14.59 -5.23
N SER A 166 -15.42 15.85 -5.03
CA SER A 166 -16.27 16.58 -5.97
C SER A 166 -15.56 17.01 -7.25
N CYS A 167 -14.22 16.89 -7.30
CA CYS A 167 -13.38 17.39 -8.41
C CYS A 167 -13.59 18.89 -8.72
N ASP A 168 -13.99 19.69 -7.73
CA ASP A 168 -14.14 21.14 -7.87
C ASP A 168 -12.76 21.82 -7.85
N THR A 169 -12.20 22.00 -9.04
CA THR A 169 -10.86 22.57 -9.22
C THR A 169 -10.73 24.01 -8.70
N GLN A 170 -11.80 24.80 -8.75
CA GLN A 170 -11.79 26.18 -8.27
C GLN A 170 -11.73 26.21 -6.75
N MET A 171 -12.60 25.45 -6.09
CA MET A 171 -12.63 25.35 -4.64
C MET A 171 -11.31 24.80 -4.08
N VAL A 172 -10.79 23.75 -4.69
CA VAL A 172 -9.51 23.13 -4.30
C VAL A 172 -8.35 24.12 -4.46
N THR A 173 -8.35 24.95 -5.51
CA THR A 173 -7.34 25.99 -5.72
C THR A 173 -7.40 27.08 -4.64
N VAL A 174 -8.58 27.52 -4.21
CA VAL A 174 -8.74 28.50 -3.12
C VAL A 174 -8.08 28.01 -1.83
N PHE A 175 -8.13 26.72 -1.54
CA PHE A 175 -7.55 26.11 -0.33
C PHE A 175 -6.16 25.51 -0.55
N LYS A 176 -5.48 25.79 -1.67
CA LYS A 176 -4.16 25.26 -2.04
C LYS A 176 -3.16 25.28 -0.88
N THR A 177 -3.03 26.41 -0.20
CA THR A 177 -2.05 26.56 0.89
C THR A 177 -2.29 25.53 2.00
N LYS A 178 -3.54 25.28 2.37
CA LYS A 178 -3.91 24.28 3.38
C LYS A 178 -3.58 22.86 2.94
N TYR A 179 -3.90 22.51 1.69
CA TYR A 179 -3.51 21.23 1.13
C TYR A 179 -2.00 21.00 1.12
N ILE A 180 -1.21 22.03 0.76
CA ILE A 180 0.25 21.95 0.76
C ILE A 180 0.81 21.79 2.19
N GLU A 181 0.28 22.52 3.17
CA GLU A 181 0.63 22.35 4.58
C GLU A 181 0.41 20.89 5.03
N ARG A 182 -0.78 20.34 4.78
CA ARG A 182 -1.12 18.95 5.11
C ARG A 182 -0.30 17.92 4.33
N LEU A 183 0.01 18.21 3.07
CA LEU A 183 0.85 17.34 2.26
C LEU A 183 2.28 17.24 2.81
N ARG A 184 2.84 18.34 3.28
CA ARG A 184 4.15 18.38 3.94
C ARG A 184 4.14 17.62 5.25
N GLU A 185 3.08 17.78 6.06
CA GLU A 185 2.90 16.96 7.27
C GLU A 185 2.82 15.48 6.92
N TYR A 186 2.02 15.12 5.92
CA TYR A 186 1.91 13.72 5.48
C TYR A 186 3.24 13.15 4.98
N TYR A 187 4.05 13.94 4.29
CA TYR A 187 5.39 13.48 3.90
C TYR A 187 6.19 13.05 5.12
N PHE A 188 6.20 13.84 6.19
CA PHE A 188 6.95 13.52 7.40
C PHE A 188 6.30 12.41 8.24
N VAL A 189 5.00 12.48 8.44
CA VAL A 189 4.24 11.55 9.30
C VAL A 189 4.07 10.19 8.61
N GLY A 190 3.80 10.19 7.31
CA GLY A 190 3.43 9.00 6.56
C GLY A 190 1.99 8.57 6.83
N GLY A 191 1.70 7.33 6.41
CA GLY A 191 0.38 6.71 6.55
C GLY A 191 0.32 5.57 7.56
N MET A 192 1.38 5.28 8.33
CA MET A 192 1.33 4.21 9.33
C MET A 192 0.34 4.55 10.45
N PRO A 193 -0.68 3.68 10.72
CA PRO A 193 -1.81 4.03 11.59
C PRO A 193 -1.44 4.51 12.99
N GLU A 194 -0.44 3.89 13.62
CA GLU A 194 0.04 4.28 14.95
C GLU A 194 0.63 5.69 14.93
N VAL A 195 1.44 5.99 13.91
CA VAL A 195 2.06 7.30 13.72
C VAL A 195 1.01 8.38 13.49
N VAL A 196 0.07 8.11 12.57
CA VAL A 196 -1.01 9.06 12.23
C VAL A 196 -1.90 9.32 13.43
N LYS A 197 -2.23 8.28 14.20
CA LYS A 197 -3.05 8.41 15.42
C LYS A 197 -2.35 9.30 16.46
N ASP A 198 -1.10 9.01 16.81
CA ASP A 198 -0.36 9.80 17.81
C ASP A 198 -0.20 11.26 17.35
N PHE A 199 0.12 11.47 16.06
CA PHE A 199 0.23 12.81 15.50
C PHE A 199 -1.11 13.56 15.49
N SER A 200 -2.22 12.89 15.19
CA SER A 200 -3.55 13.54 15.20
C SER A 200 -3.91 14.10 16.58
N GLU A 201 -3.48 13.42 17.64
CA GLU A 201 -3.77 13.77 19.03
C GLU A 201 -2.76 14.79 19.63
N LYS A 202 -1.47 14.66 19.29
CA LYS A 202 -0.39 15.37 20.00
C LYS A 202 0.37 16.40 19.18
N LYS A 203 0.34 16.30 17.85
CA LYS A 203 1.06 17.20 16.94
C LYS A 203 2.57 17.34 17.22
N ASP A 204 3.20 16.26 17.72
CA ASP A 204 4.60 16.24 18.11
C ASP A 204 5.44 15.42 17.12
N TYR A 205 6.30 16.11 16.35
CA TYR A 205 7.17 15.48 15.35
C TYR A 205 8.28 14.62 15.95
N ASN A 206 8.74 14.90 17.18
CA ASN A 206 9.75 14.05 17.84
C ASN A 206 9.15 12.70 18.21
N ARG A 207 7.90 12.68 18.67
CA ARG A 207 7.16 11.44 18.93
C ARG A 207 6.92 10.66 17.65
N VAL A 208 6.52 11.33 16.58
CA VAL A 208 6.38 10.72 15.25
C VAL A 208 7.65 9.98 14.87
N ARG A 209 8.81 10.65 14.98
CA ARG A 209 10.12 10.05 14.67
C ARG A 209 10.43 8.84 15.55
N ALA A 210 10.15 8.93 16.84
CA ALA A 210 10.38 7.82 17.77
C ALA A 210 9.53 6.58 17.38
N ILE A 211 8.25 6.77 17.08
CA ILE A 211 7.36 5.68 16.65
C ILE A 211 7.84 5.09 15.31
N GLN A 212 8.17 5.93 14.32
CA GLN A 212 8.70 5.46 13.03
C GLN A 212 9.97 4.62 13.17
N LYS A 213 10.92 5.05 14.02
CA LYS A 213 12.14 4.28 14.30
C LYS A 213 11.83 2.93 14.95
N ASN A 214 10.87 2.89 15.88
CA ASN A 214 10.44 1.63 16.49
C ASN A 214 9.82 0.70 15.43
N LEU A 215 8.99 1.22 14.53
CA LEU A 215 8.41 0.44 13.43
C LEU A 215 9.49 -0.18 12.53
N ILE A 216 10.51 0.60 12.16
CA ILE A 216 11.65 0.12 11.36
C ILE A 216 12.40 -0.99 12.10
N ASN A 217 12.67 -0.82 13.41
CA ASN A 217 13.32 -1.83 14.23
C ASN A 217 12.49 -3.12 14.31
N TYR A 218 11.16 -3.01 14.51
CA TYR A 218 10.27 -4.18 14.55
C TYR A 218 10.29 -4.96 13.23
N TYR A 219 10.32 -4.27 12.09
CA TYR A 219 10.46 -4.97 10.80
C TYR A 219 11.81 -5.70 10.68
N GLN A 220 12.91 -5.11 11.16
CA GLN A 220 14.22 -5.76 11.15
C GLN A 220 14.30 -6.94 12.12
N GLU A 221 13.61 -6.88 13.26
CA GLU A 221 13.45 -8.02 14.16
C GLU A 221 12.63 -9.14 13.52
N ASP A 222 11.57 -8.78 12.78
CA ASP A 222 10.79 -9.75 12.00
C ASP A 222 11.63 -10.49 10.94
N PHE A 223 12.61 -9.80 10.31
CA PHE A 223 13.56 -10.46 9.41
C PHE A 223 14.31 -11.57 10.14
N SER A 224 14.80 -11.28 11.33
CA SER A 224 15.57 -12.25 12.15
C SER A 224 14.72 -13.40 12.67
N LYS A 225 13.43 -13.15 12.94
CA LYS A 225 12.51 -14.14 13.51
C LYS A 225 11.95 -15.12 12.47
N HIS A 226 11.71 -14.64 11.25
CA HIS A 226 10.91 -15.38 10.27
C HIS A 226 11.67 -15.77 9.00
N ALA A 227 12.77 -15.11 8.66
CA ALA A 227 13.56 -15.48 7.50
C ALA A 227 14.64 -16.51 7.87
N GLU A 228 15.09 -17.27 6.87
CA GLU A 228 16.27 -18.13 7.04
C GLU A 228 17.49 -17.31 7.48
N ILE A 229 18.28 -17.80 8.41
CA ILE A 229 19.44 -17.11 9.00
C ILE A 229 20.39 -16.56 7.91
N LYS A 230 20.58 -17.31 6.82
CA LYS A 230 21.43 -16.91 5.68
C LYS A 230 20.86 -15.76 4.85
N LEU A 231 19.54 -15.54 4.92
CA LEU A 231 18.84 -14.50 4.16
C LEU A 231 18.82 -13.15 4.91
N VAL A 232 18.82 -13.17 6.24
CA VAL A 232 18.71 -11.95 7.10
C VAL A 232 19.73 -10.85 6.75
N PRO A 233 21.02 -11.12 6.55
CA PRO A 233 21.97 -10.08 6.16
C PRO A 233 21.65 -9.45 4.81
N ARG A 234 21.12 -10.23 3.86
CA ARG A 234 20.73 -9.75 2.52
C ARG A 234 19.46 -8.91 2.58
N LEU A 235 18.50 -9.27 3.42
CA LEU A 235 17.29 -8.49 3.70
C LEU A 235 17.67 -7.11 4.23
N ASN A 236 18.53 -7.05 5.25
CA ASN A 236 19.00 -5.79 5.82
C ASN A 236 19.74 -4.92 4.79
N LEU A 237 20.58 -5.53 3.95
CA LEU A 237 21.29 -4.80 2.89
C LEU A 237 20.32 -4.20 1.87
N VAL A 238 19.35 -4.99 1.36
CA VAL A 238 18.35 -4.48 0.42
C VAL A 238 17.52 -3.37 1.08
N TRP A 239 16.97 -3.62 2.29
CA TRP A 239 16.13 -2.69 3.03
C TRP A 239 16.84 -1.34 3.23
N ASN A 240 18.05 -1.35 3.76
CA ASN A 240 18.81 -0.14 4.06
C ASN A 240 19.34 0.57 2.79
N SER A 241 19.41 -0.12 1.64
CA SER A 241 19.86 0.50 0.39
C SER A 241 18.79 1.33 -0.32
N ILE A 242 17.50 1.14 -0.02
CA ILE A 242 16.40 1.77 -0.74
C ILE A 242 16.49 3.30 -0.73
N PRO A 243 16.69 3.99 0.40
CA PRO A 243 16.81 5.44 0.40
C PRO A 243 17.93 5.95 -0.51
N MET A 244 19.10 5.30 -0.49
CA MET A 244 20.24 5.65 -1.33
C MET A 244 19.95 5.42 -2.83
N GLN A 245 19.27 4.32 -3.17
CA GLN A 245 18.91 4.01 -4.56
C GLN A 245 17.90 5.04 -5.11
N LEU A 246 16.92 5.47 -4.30
CA LEU A 246 15.93 6.46 -4.66
C LEU A 246 16.50 7.90 -4.73
N ALA A 247 17.54 8.20 -3.98
CA ALA A 247 18.18 9.53 -3.99
C ALA A 247 18.90 9.87 -5.31
N LYS A 248 19.13 8.90 -6.18
CA LYS A 248 19.85 9.10 -7.44
C LYS A 248 18.95 9.65 -8.55
N GLU A 249 19.57 10.31 -9.52
CA GLU A 249 18.88 10.79 -10.72
C GLU A 249 18.24 9.61 -11.48
N ASN A 250 19.00 8.53 -11.70
CA ASN A 250 18.46 7.27 -12.21
C ASN A 250 18.13 6.34 -11.03
N LYS A 251 16.86 6.21 -10.73
CA LYS A 251 16.33 5.41 -9.61
C LYS A 251 16.19 3.92 -9.90
N LYS A 252 16.70 3.45 -11.06
CA LYS A 252 16.80 2.01 -11.37
C LYS A 252 17.60 1.32 -10.26
N TYR A 253 17.06 0.22 -9.73
CA TYR A 253 17.76 -0.57 -8.72
C TYR A 253 19.03 -1.20 -9.29
N ILE A 254 20.17 -0.96 -8.65
CA ILE A 254 21.49 -1.41 -9.09
C ILE A 254 22.11 -2.27 -7.99
N TYR A 255 22.22 -3.58 -8.24
CA TYR A 255 22.74 -4.55 -7.26
C TYR A 255 24.16 -4.23 -6.81
N GLY A 256 25.04 -3.81 -7.73
CA GLY A 256 26.42 -3.43 -7.41
C GLY A 256 26.58 -2.23 -6.47
N GLN A 257 25.50 -1.47 -6.24
CA GLN A 257 25.49 -0.37 -5.28
C GLN A 257 25.09 -0.81 -3.88
N VAL A 258 24.43 -1.96 -3.74
CA VAL A 258 24.19 -2.57 -2.42
C VAL A 258 25.50 -3.12 -1.88
N ARG A 259 26.25 -3.79 -2.74
CA ARG A 259 27.60 -4.31 -2.45
C ARG A 259 28.34 -4.47 -3.78
N GLU A 260 29.58 -4.00 -3.83
CA GLU A 260 30.43 -4.09 -5.03
C GLU A 260 30.54 -5.55 -5.54
N GLY A 261 30.41 -5.75 -6.85
CA GLY A 261 30.45 -7.06 -7.49
C GLY A 261 29.19 -7.90 -7.36
N SER A 262 28.15 -7.44 -6.66
CA SER A 262 26.88 -8.20 -6.50
C SER A 262 26.06 -8.23 -7.77
N ARG A 263 25.34 -9.34 -7.94
CA ARG A 263 24.44 -9.62 -9.05
C ARG A 263 23.02 -9.92 -8.55
N ALA A 264 22.06 -10.01 -9.48
CA ALA A 264 20.66 -10.33 -9.20
C ALA A 264 20.48 -11.54 -8.27
N LYS A 265 21.14 -12.67 -8.57
CA LYS A 265 21.10 -13.91 -7.78
C LYS A 265 21.44 -13.75 -6.28
N ASP A 266 22.14 -12.68 -5.93
CA ASP A 266 22.58 -12.45 -4.53
C ASP A 266 21.46 -11.84 -3.70
N PHE A 267 20.48 -11.15 -4.32
CA PHE A 267 19.46 -10.37 -3.63
C PHE A 267 18.02 -10.65 -4.06
N GLU A 268 17.79 -11.43 -5.14
CA GLU A 268 16.42 -11.68 -5.65
C GLU A 268 15.51 -12.28 -4.58
N LEU A 269 15.98 -13.27 -3.82
CA LEU A 269 15.21 -13.88 -2.73
C LEU A 269 14.90 -12.88 -1.63
N ALA A 270 15.84 -11.98 -1.29
CA ALA A 270 15.61 -10.95 -0.30
C ALA A 270 14.59 -9.90 -0.78
N ILE A 271 14.69 -9.49 -2.04
CA ILE A 271 13.72 -8.58 -2.65
C ILE A 271 12.33 -9.23 -2.68
N GLN A 272 12.24 -10.50 -3.11
CA GLN A 272 10.98 -11.23 -3.15
C GLN A 272 10.36 -11.34 -1.76
N TRP A 273 11.14 -11.69 -0.75
CA TRP A 273 10.68 -11.78 0.62
C TRP A 273 10.10 -10.44 1.13
N LEU A 274 10.78 -9.30 0.88
CA LEU A 274 10.29 -7.98 1.26
C LEU A 274 9.01 -7.59 0.51
N LEU A 275 8.87 -7.99 -0.76
CA LEU A 275 7.65 -7.82 -1.56
C LEU A 275 6.49 -8.64 -0.98
N ASP A 276 6.74 -9.91 -0.67
CA ASP A 276 5.76 -10.83 -0.10
C ASP A 276 5.29 -10.37 1.28
N CYS A 277 6.16 -9.69 2.05
CA CYS A 277 5.79 -9.05 3.31
C CYS A 277 5.05 -7.72 3.14
N GLY A 278 4.95 -7.20 1.92
CA GLY A 278 4.34 -5.90 1.63
C GLY A 278 5.12 -4.69 2.16
N LEU A 279 6.40 -4.85 2.47
CA LEU A 279 7.24 -3.79 3.01
C LEU A 279 7.83 -2.89 1.93
N ILE A 280 7.90 -3.40 0.70
CA ILE A 280 8.38 -2.67 -0.47
C ILE A 280 7.44 -2.87 -1.67
N HIS A 281 7.51 -1.93 -2.60
CA HIS A 281 6.87 -2.02 -3.90
C HIS A 281 7.90 -2.05 -5.01
N LYS A 282 7.70 -2.93 -5.99
CA LYS A 282 8.54 -3.04 -7.19
C LYS A 282 7.81 -2.43 -8.38
N VAL A 283 8.39 -1.37 -8.94
CA VAL A 283 7.88 -0.72 -10.16
C VAL A 283 8.77 -1.15 -11.32
N GLN A 284 8.20 -1.91 -12.25
CA GLN A 284 8.95 -2.50 -13.38
C GLN A 284 9.00 -1.53 -14.56
N ARG A 285 10.09 -1.59 -15.32
CA ARG A 285 10.23 -0.85 -16.58
C ARG A 285 9.36 -1.47 -17.65
N ILE A 286 8.78 -0.63 -18.52
CA ILE A 286 8.12 -1.04 -19.74
C ILE A 286 9.04 -0.74 -20.93
N GLN A 287 9.27 -1.73 -21.79
CA GLN A 287 10.09 -1.60 -23.00
C GLN A 287 9.36 -0.85 -24.12
N LYS A 288 8.05 -1.15 -24.28
CA LYS A 288 7.16 -0.50 -25.24
C LYS A 288 5.88 -0.06 -24.50
N PRO A 289 5.55 1.24 -24.49
CA PRO A 289 4.34 1.74 -23.81
C PRO A 289 3.09 1.52 -24.66
N ASP A 290 2.68 0.27 -24.75
CA ASP A 290 1.51 -0.18 -25.51
C ASP A 290 0.64 -1.13 -24.66
N LEU A 291 -0.62 -1.33 -25.05
CA LEU A 291 -1.55 -2.19 -24.30
C LEU A 291 -1.40 -3.66 -24.72
N PRO A 292 -1.50 -4.59 -23.79
CA PRO A 292 -1.50 -4.41 -22.33
C PRO A 292 -0.07 -4.19 -21.79
N LEU A 293 0.12 -3.26 -20.87
CA LEU A 293 1.45 -2.93 -20.34
C LEU A 293 2.22 -4.14 -19.81
N LYS A 294 1.51 -5.10 -19.20
CA LYS A 294 2.10 -6.34 -18.67
C LYS A 294 2.84 -7.17 -19.72
N ALA A 295 2.46 -7.08 -21.00
CA ALA A 295 3.13 -7.81 -22.09
C ALA A 295 4.51 -7.25 -22.44
N TYR A 296 4.82 -6.04 -22.01
CA TYR A 296 6.05 -5.31 -22.36
C TYR A 296 6.97 -5.05 -21.17
N ILE A 297 6.80 -5.83 -20.08
CA ILE A 297 7.64 -5.71 -18.89
C ILE A 297 9.08 -6.09 -19.20
N ASP A 298 10.01 -5.25 -18.76
CA ASP A 298 11.41 -5.57 -18.65
C ASP A 298 11.72 -6.09 -17.24
N PHE A 299 11.98 -7.38 -17.13
CA PHE A 299 12.26 -8.03 -15.85
C PHE A 299 13.60 -7.62 -15.22
N ASP A 300 14.54 -7.10 -16.04
CA ASP A 300 15.90 -6.73 -15.60
C ASP A 300 15.99 -5.28 -15.10
N ALA A 301 14.91 -4.53 -15.23
CA ALA A 301 14.90 -3.12 -14.85
C ALA A 301 13.68 -2.76 -14.00
N PHE A 302 13.93 -2.33 -12.77
CA PHE A 302 12.89 -1.93 -11.84
C PHE A 302 13.40 -0.88 -10.85
N LYS A 303 12.47 -0.21 -10.20
CA LYS A 303 12.67 0.65 -9.02
C LYS A 303 12.08 -0.03 -7.80
N LEU A 304 12.69 0.15 -6.61
CA LEU A 304 12.14 -0.29 -5.33
C LEU A 304 11.74 0.93 -4.50
N PHE A 305 10.56 0.88 -3.95
CA PHE A 305 9.99 1.88 -3.07
C PHE A 305 9.57 1.24 -1.75
N LEU A 306 9.55 2.01 -0.67
CA LEU A 306 9.03 1.53 0.61
C LEU A 306 7.50 1.53 0.62
N VAL A 307 6.92 0.80 1.57
CA VAL A 307 5.47 0.77 1.80
C VAL A 307 4.92 2.12 2.24
N ASP A 308 5.74 2.96 2.88
CA ASP A 308 5.32 4.23 3.48
C ASP A 308 6.38 5.32 3.38
N ILE A 309 5.94 6.54 3.03
CA ILE A 309 6.83 7.70 2.87
C ILE A 309 7.43 8.16 4.21
N GLY A 310 6.68 8.09 5.30
CA GLY A 310 7.15 8.46 6.63
C GLY A 310 8.29 7.56 7.10
N LEU A 311 8.21 6.27 6.79
CA LEU A 311 9.30 5.32 7.06
C LEU A 311 10.53 5.62 6.20
N LEU A 312 10.35 5.98 4.93
CA LEU A 312 11.46 6.39 4.07
C LEU A 312 12.20 7.59 4.65
N ILE A 313 11.48 8.61 5.11
CA ILE A 313 12.06 9.79 5.75
C ILE A 313 12.75 9.42 7.08
N ALA A 314 12.16 8.51 7.86
CA ALA A 314 12.78 8.07 9.11
C ALA A 314 14.09 7.34 8.89
N MET A 315 14.23 6.58 7.81
CA MET A 315 15.48 5.89 7.44
C MET A 315 16.58 6.85 6.99
N THR A 316 16.25 8.07 6.59
CA THR A 316 17.23 9.09 6.19
C THR A 316 17.60 10.06 7.31
N ASP A 317 17.01 9.91 8.49
CA ASP A 317 17.19 10.82 9.66
C ASP A 317 16.91 12.31 9.36
N LEU A 318 16.14 12.63 8.29
CA LEU A 318 15.79 14.00 7.96
C LEU A 318 14.96 14.65 9.07
N ASP A 319 15.35 15.86 9.47
CA ASP A 319 14.63 16.65 10.47
C ASP A 319 13.26 17.13 9.94
N ALA A 320 12.29 17.23 10.83
CA ALA A 320 10.94 17.70 10.48
C ALA A 320 10.94 19.09 9.86
N LYS A 321 11.76 20.03 10.37
CA LYS A 321 11.85 21.40 9.87
C LYS A 321 12.22 21.46 8.40
N VAL A 322 13.11 20.58 7.94
CA VAL A 322 13.54 20.55 6.52
C VAL A 322 12.35 20.30 5.59
N ILE A 323 11.43 19.43 6.01
CA ILE A 323 10.26 19.04 5.20
C ILE A 323 9.12 20.05 5.34
N ILE A 324 8.80 20.44 6.56
CA ILE A 324 7.67 21.31 6.88
C ILE A 324 7.91 22.73 6.35
N GLU A 325 9.10 23.28 6.55
CA GLU A 325 9.45 24.64 6.10
C GLU A 325 9.77 24.71 4.60
N GLY A 326 9.98 23.58 3.94
CA GLY A 326 10.24 23.51 2.50
C GLY A 326 11.58 24.09 2.09
N ASN A 327 12.63 23.89 2.90
CA ASN A 327 13.95 24.48 2.73
C ASN A 327 14.63 24.05 1.42
N LYS A 328 15.31 25.00 0.74
CA LYS A 328 15.97 24.80 -0.58
C LYS A 328 17.14 23.81 -0.54
N ILE A 329 17.71 23.51 0.64
CA ILE A 329 18.83 22.58 0.83
C ILE A 329 18.46 21.13 0.51
N PHE A 330 17.16 20.84 0.35
CA PHE A 330 16.60 19.50 0.24
C PHE A 330 16.25 19.07 -1.21
N THR A 331 16.79 19.74 -2.23
CA THR A 331 16.30 19.63 -3.62
C THR A 331 16.44 18.25 -4.25
N GLU A 332 17.53 17.54 -4.05
CA GLU A 332 17.76 16.24 -4.72
C GLU A 332 16.86 15.12 -4.18
N PHE A 333 16.80 14.96 -2.86
CA PHE A 333 15.96 13.91 -2.26
C PHE A 333 14.46 14.22 -2.31
N LYS A 334 14.08 15.49 -2.50
CA LYS A 334 12.68 15.93 -2.63
C LYS A 334 11.97 15.26 -3.82
N GLY A 335 12.67 15.06 -4.94
CA GLY A 335 12.15 14.29 -6.07
C GLY A 335 11.84 12.85 -5.71
N ALA A 336 12.75 12.19 -4.97
CA ALA A 336 12.57 10.81 -4.52
C ALA A 336 11.36 10.66 -3.60
N LEU A 337 11.18 11.58 -2.65
CA LEU A 337 10.03 11.58 -1.74
C LEU A 337 8.72 11.82 -2.49
N THR A 338 8.73 12.71 -3.48
CA THR A 338 7.52 12.99 -4.25
C THR A 338 7.12 11.78 -5.09
N GLU A 339 8.06 11.07 -5.71
CA GLU A 339 7.75 9.83 -6.43
C GLU A 339 7.29 8.73 -5.47
N GLN A 340 7.92 8.57 -4.30
CA GLN A 340 7.45 7.65 -3.25
C GLN A 340 6.00 7.95 -2.85
N TYR A 341 5.68 9.22 -2.62
CA TYR A 341 4.32 9.65 -2.31
C TYR A 341 3.34 9.32 -3.43
N ILE A 342 3.67 9.69 -4.67
CA ILE A 342 2.79 9.42 -5.83
C ILE A 342 2.55 7.94 -6.00
N LEU A 343 3.59 7.09 -5.90
CA LEU A 343 3.44 5.65 -5.94
C LEU A 343 2.45 5.15 -4.88
N GLN A 344 2.62 5.60 -3.64
CA GLN A 344 1.75 5.20 -2.53
C GLN A 344 0.28 5.59 -2.81
N GLN A 345 0.03 6.80 -3.35
CA GLN A 345 -1.33 7.22 -3.71
C GLN A 345 -1.87 6.46 -4.93
N LEU A 346 -1.06 6.18 -5.95
CA LEU A 346 -1.49 5.41 -7.12
C LEU A 346 -1.97 4.01 -6.73
N ILE A 347 -1.28 3.35 -5.80
CA ILE A 347 -1.63 2.02 -5.33
C ILE A 347 -2.83 2.06 -4.37
N SER A 348 -2.79 2.92 -3.34
CA SER A 348 -3.74 2.87 -2.22
C SER A 348 -5.03 3.66 -2.44
N ASP A 349 -5.01 4.75 -3.24
CA ASP A 349 -6.16 5.63 -3.46
C ASP A 349 -6.72 5.51 -4.89
N VAL A 350 -5.87 5.50 -5.91
CA VAL A 350 -6.31 5.32 -7.30
C VAL A 350 -6.63 3.85 -7.59
N GLY A 351 -5.85 2.91 -7.02
CA GLY A 351 -6.05 1.47 -7.13
C GLY A 351 -5.48 0.88 -8.41
N VAL A 352 -4.32 1.37 -8.88
CA VAL A 352 -3.66 0.93 -10.12
C VAL A 352 -2.29 0.32 -9.83
N ILE A 353 -1.80 -0.48 -10.77
CA ILE A 353 -0.43 -0.99 -10.77
C ILE A 353 0.42 -0.07 -11.64
N PRO A 354 1.34 0.71 -11.07
CA PRO A 354 2.21 1.59 -11.85
C PRO A 354 3.44 0.85 -12.39
N TYR A 355 3.85 1.28 -13.56
CA TYR A 355 5.12 0.94 -14.23
C TYR A 355 5.91 2.22 -14.47
N TYR A 356 7.12 2.13 -15.02
CA TYR A 356 7.83 3.30 -15.51
C TYR A 356 8.41 3.04 -16.93
N TYR A 357 8.75 4.10 -17.62
CA TYR A 357 9.37 4.00 -18.93
C TYR A 357 10.71 4.75 -18.96
N SER A 358 11.72 4.17 -19.55
CA SER A 358 12.95 4.88 -19.89
C SER A 358 13.51 4.40 -21.22
N THR A 359 14.09 5.33 -21.99
CA THR A 359 14.84 4.98 -23.20
C THR A 359 16.12 4.24 -22.84
N GLN A 360 16.66 3.44 -23.78
CA GLN A 360 17.89 2.67 -23.54
C GLN A 360 19.07 3.53 -23.08
N ASN A 361 19.13 4.80 -23.51
CA ASN A 361 20.20 5.75 -23.17
C ASN A 361 19.86 6.64 -21.96
N SER A 362 18.78 6.33 -21.20
CA SER A 362 18.30 7.08 -20.03
C SER A 362 18.07 8.59 -20.26
N LYS A 363 18.04 9.06 -21.51
CA LYS A 363 17.82 10.48 -21.85
C LYS A 363 16.36 10.94 -21.81
N GLY A 364 15.42 10.01 -21.65
CA GLY A 364 14.00 10.28 -21.49
C GLY A 364 13.40 9.24 -20.57
N GLU A 365 12.94 9.68 -19.41
CA GLU A 365 12.26 8.84 -18.41
C GLU A 365 10.87 9.42 -18.15
N ILE A 366 9.89 8.54 -18.02
CA ILE A 366 8.55 8.82 -17.49
C ILE A 366 8.46 8.12 -16.15
N ASP A 367 8.19 8.90 -15.11
CA ASP A 367 8.24 8.43 -13.72
C ASP A 367 7.27 7.29 -13.47
N PHE A 368 6.03 7.41 -13.99
CA PHE A 368 5.05 6.33 -13.95
C PHE A 368 4.27 6.20 -15.26
N LEU A 369 3.94 4.95 -15.59
CA LEU A 369 2.94 4.59 -16.59
C LEU A 369 1.84 3.82 -15.90
N VAL A 370 0.59 4.16 -16.15
CA VAL A 370 -0.56 3.38 -15.69
C VAL A 370 -1.41 2.96 -16.89
N GLN A 371 -2.04 1.80 -16.76
CA GLN A 371 -2.94 1.29 -17.77
C GLN A 371 -4.36 1.80 -17.50
N GLY A 372 -4.92 2.57 -18.42
CA GLY A 372 -6.34 2.87 -18.48
C GLY A 372 -7.10 1.78 -19.24
N LYS A 373 -8.40 1.96 -19.45
CA LYS A 373 -9.22 1.01 -20.21
C LYS A 373 -8.79 0.88 -21.67
N THR A 374 -8.52 2.01 -22.31
CA THR A 374 -8.25 2.09 -23.76
C THR A 374 -6.90 2.69 -24.09
N SER A 375 -6.15 3.21 -23.11
CA SER A 375 -4.90 3.93 -23.35
C SER A 375 -3.88 3.75 -22.24
N VAL A 376 -2.62 3.99 -22.56
CA VAL A 376 -1.54 4.13 -21.58
C VAL A 376 -1.47 5.59 -21.13
N ILE A 377 -1.39 5.84 -19.85
CA ILE A 377 -1.36 7.17 -19.26
C ILE A 377 0.04 7.40 -18.67
N PRO A 378 0.89 8.21 -19.32
CA PRO A 378 2.17 8.63 -18.78
C PRO A 378 1.96 9.70 -17.67
N ILE A 379 2.70 9.56 -16.58
CA ILE A 379 2.66 10.46 -15.43
C ILE A 379 4.07 10.95 -15.14
N GLU A 380 4.29 12.24 -15.29
CA GLU A 380 5.51 12.95 -14.91
C GLU A 380 5.34 13.57 -13.54
N VAL A 381 6.28 13.35 -12.64
CA VAL A 381 6.23 13.85 -11.25
C VAL A 381 7.18 15.02 -11.07
N LYS A 382 6.68 16.14 -10.55
CA LYS A 382 7.49 17.31 -10.21
C LYS A 382 7.27 17.70 -8.74
N ALA A 383 8.36 17.80 -8.02
CA ALA A 383 8.33 18.13 -6.58
C ALA A 383 8.00 19.60 -6.30
N GLU A 384 8.08 20.46 -7.32
CA GLU A 384 7.88 21.91 -7.21
C GLU A 384 6.93 22.45 -8.28
N GLU A 385 6.82 23.78 -8.36
CA GLU A 385 6.01 24.48 -9.38
C GLU A 385 6.69 24.54 -10.76
N ASN A 386 7.82 23.85 -10.95
CA ASN A 386 8.52 23.84 -12.23
C ASN A 386 7.69 23.13 -13.31
N LEU A 387 7.29 23.89 -14.31
CA LEU A 387 6.38 23.45 -15.37
C LEU A 387 7.09 22.80 -16.57
N LYS A 388 8.43 22.61 -16.54
CA LYS A 388 9.16 21.94 -17.62
C LYS A 388 8.93 20.45 -17.58
N ALA A 389 8.35 19.88 -18.63
CA ALA A 389 8.06 18.46 -18.79
C ALA A 389 8.61 17.96 -20.15
N LYS A 390 9.92 18.12 -20.39
CA LYS A 390 10.55 17.79 -21.67
C LYS A 390 10.42 16.30 -22.01
N SER A 391 10.63 15.42 -21.03
CA SER A 391 10.51 13.97 -21.23
C SER A 391 9.08 13.58 -21.56
N LEU A 392 8.09 14.11 -20.84
CA LEU A 392 6.69 13.85 -21.09
C LEU A 392 6.27 14.35 -22.48
N LYS A 393 6.72 15.56 -22.88
CA LYS A 393 6.41 16.10 -24.23
C LYS A 393 6.99 15.21 -25.32
N ALA A 394 8.25 14.83 -25.23
CA ALA A 394 8.89 13.94 -26.20
C ALA A 394 8.22 12.56 -26.26
N PHE A 395 7.76 12.06 -25.11
CA PHE A 395 6.98 10.81 -25.05
C PHE A 395 5.63 10.97 -25.79
N CYS A 396 4.89 12.08 -25.54
CA CYS A 396 3.61 12.35 -26.19
C CYS A 396 3.76 12.53 -27.71
N GLU A 397 4.79 13.22 -28.17
CA GLU A 397 5.08 13.38 -29.60
C GLU A 397 5.34 12.03 -30.29
N LYS A 398 6.02 11.10 -29.61
CA LYS A 398 6.39 9.79 -30.15
C LYS A 398 5.26 8.76 -30.10
N TYR A 399 4.54 8.69 -28.98
CA TYR A 399 3.59 7.61 -28.71
C TYR A 399 2.12 8.04 -28.77
N GLN A 400 1.85 9.34 -28.81
CA GLN A 400 0.52 9.96 -28.96
C GLN A 400 -0.54 9.37 -28.01
N PRO A 401 -0.27 9.31 -26.68
CA PRO A 401 -1.25 8.81 -25.73
C PRO A 401 -2.47 9.70 -25.70
N SER A 402 -3.68 9.13 -25.48
CA SER A 402 -4.93 9.91 -25.37
C SER A 402 -4.92 10.88 -24.20
N TYR A 403 -4.18 10.55 -23.14
CA TYR A 403 -4.05 11.35 -21.93
C TYR A 403 -2.59 11.35 -21.46
N ALA A 404 -2.13 12.52 -20.99
CA ALA A 404 -0.85 12.66 -20.34
C ALA A 404 -1.01 13.51 -19.09
N VAL A 405 -0.40 13.09 -18.00
CA VAL A 405 -0.53 13.73 -16.69
C VAL A 405 0.84 14.20 -16.21
N ARG A 406 0.88 15.43 -15.71
CA ARG A 406 1.95 15.90 -14.84
C ARG A 406 1.38 16.15 -13.45
N THR A 407 2.08 15.71 -12.41
CA THR A 407 1.73 16.10 -11.04
C THR A 407 2.78 17.05 -10.48
N SER A 408 2.34 18.12 -9.81
CA SER A 408 3.23 19.13 -9.25
C SER A 408 2.56 19.92 -8.10
N MET A 409 3.28 20.83 -7.47
CA MET A 409 2.70 21.79 -6.51
C MET A 409 1.88 22.90 -7.18
N SER A 410 1.86 22.98 -8.52
CA SER A 410 1.05 23.94 -9.25
C SER A 410 -0.43 23.52 -9.25
N ASP A 411 -1.30 24.51 -9.50
CA ASP A 411 -2.74 24.32 -9.59
C ASP A 411 -3.14 23.41 -10.74
N TYR A 412 -4.37 22.92 -10.70
CA TYR A 412 -4.95 22.17 -11.81
C TYR A 412 -4.95 23.00 -13.08
N ARG A 413 -4.49 22.42 -14.17
CA ARG A 413 -4.46 23.08 -15.48
C ARG A 413 -4.53 22.05 -16.61
N GLU A 414 -5.51 22.19 -17.46
CA GLU A 414 -5.59 21.49 -18.73
C GLU A 414 -4.82 22.26 -19.82
N GLN A 415 -4.10 21.52 -20.64
CA GLN A 415 -3.41 21.99 -21.84
C GLN A 415 -3.74 21.01 -22.98
N ASP A 416 -3.54 21.42 -24.22
CA ASP A 416 -3.89 20.63 -25.40
C ASP A 416 -3.26 19.23 -25.43
N TRP A 417 -2.13 19.02 -24.77
CA TRP A 417 -1.38 17.76 -24.81
C TRP A 417 -1.17 17.10 -23.46
N MET A 418 -1.50 17.76 -22.35
CA MET A 418 -1.40 17.18 -20.99
C MET A 418 -2.23 17.93 -19.97
N THR A 419 -2.52 17.28 -18.85
CA THR A 419 -3.14 17.92 -17.68
C THR A 419 -2.16 17.95 -16.50
N ASN A 420 -2.04 19.10 -15.84
CA ASN A 420 -1.37 19.21 -14.54
C ASN A 420 -2.38 18.95 -13.42
N ILE A 421 -2.12 17.93 -12.61
CA ILE A 421 -2.90 17.58 -11.42
C ILE A 421 -2.08 17.96 -10.19
N PRO A 422 -2.62 18.75 -9.23
CA PRO A 422 -1.92 19.05 -7.99
C PRO A 422 -1.53 17.77 -7.24
N LEU A 423 -0.36 17.76 -6.59
CA LEU A 423 0.11 16.60 -5.83
C LEU A 423 -0.90 16.12 -4.77
N TYR A 424 -1.63 17.03 -4.13
CA TYR A 424 -2.65 16.67 -3.15
C TYR A 424 -3.96 16.14 -3.77
N ALA A 425 -4.09 16.19 -5.10
CA ALA A 425 -5.27 15.73 -5.85
C ALA A 425 -4.99 14.51 -6.74
N VAL A 426 -3.97 13.70 -6.43
CA VAL A 426 -3.56 12.51 -7.22
C VAL A 426 -4.71 11.57 -7.53
N LYS A 427 -5.70 11.46 -6.64
CA LYS A 427 -6.91 10.69 -6.87
C LYS A 427 -7.61 11.02 -8.19
N TRP A 428 -7.54 12.24 -8.68
CA TRP A 428 -8.16 12.64 -9.95
C TRP A 428 -7.61 11.89 -11.16
N ILE A 429 -6.43 11.29 -11.04
CA ILE A 429 -5.87 10.39 -12.07
C ILE A 429 -6.84 9.23 -12.36
N LYS A 430 -7.64 8.81 -11.36
CA LYS A 430 -8.65 7.75 -11.54
C LYS A 430 -9.66 8.06 -12.64
N ASN A 431 -9.96 9.32 -12.89
CA ASN A 431 -10.89 9.75 -13.94
C ASN A 431 -10.36 9.37 -15.33
N TYR A 432 -9.04 9.48 -15.55
CA TYR A 432 -8.40 9.09 -16.80
C TYR A 432 -8.24 7.57 -16.95
N VAL A 433 -8.03 6.87 -15.84
CA VAL A 433 -7.92 5.40 -15.83
C VAL A 433 -9.24 4.74 -16.18
N ASN A 434 -10.35 5.34 -15.81
CA ASN A 434 -11.69 4.80 -16.01
C ASN A 434 -12.29 5.12 -17.41
N GLN A 435 -11.68 6.03 -18.16
CA GLN A 435 -12.02 6.34 -19.55
C GLN A 435 -11.34 5.37 -20.52
#